data_943ea11f9ab69af39929e67155431f2b
#
_entry.id   943ea11f9ab69af39929e67155431f2b
#
_cell.length_a   1.000
_cell.length_b   1.000
_cell.length_c   1.000
_cell.angle_alpha   90.00
_cell.angle_beta   90.00
_cell.angle_gamma   90.00
#
_symmetry.space_group_name_H-M   'P 1'
#
loop_
_entity.id
_entity.type
_entity.pdbx_description
1 polymer ?
#
loop_
_entity_poly.entity_id
_entity_poly.type
_entity_poly.pdbx_seq_one_letter_code
_entity_poly.pdbx_strand_id
1 'polypeptide(L)'
;MSLNNKRTLSLIFSFLNEEEVLQELINRVEKSMSEVNYDYELIFVNDASTDKSLSILEENRKRNQRIKIINMSRRFGITPCVIAGYKHAVGDAVVHMDSDLQDPPEILTKLIKKWEEGYDVVHTVRTKRKGENFFKMFVTKIAYKIIAAVSSIKILENSGDFKLISRKALESILKLDEDEPLLRGLPAWVGYKQTKVYYERDARFAGKSHVPFLSSSKPRKEFIRGITSFSSVPLYISLYLGFLVSFGSIIYMLYIIVQKQFFGMQNTEWSSLMIAILMLGGLILFAIGIQGIYLGMVHQSLKNRPKYIIESKKGFTNNTTNEN
;
A
#
# COMPACT_ATOMS: atom_id res chain seq x y z
N MET A 1 30.71 -32.85 0.69
CA MET A 1 31.03 -31.46 1.08
C MET A 1 29.77 -30.63 0.86
N SER A 2 28.97 -30.40 1.90
CA SER A 2 27.83 -29.49 1.80
C SER A 2 28.40 -28.08 1.72
N LEU A 3 28.29 -27.44 0.58
CA LEU A 3 28.44 -25.99 0.47
C LEU A 3 27.46 -25.39 1.50
N ASN A 4 28.04 -24.83 2.55
CA ASN A 4 27.29 -24.08 3.58
C ASN A 4 26.75 -22.82 2.88
N ASN A 5 25.63 -22.97 2.17
CA ASN A 5 25.02 -21.89 1.41
C ASN A 5 24.41 -20.95 2.44
N LYS A 6 25.19 -19.94 2.85
CA LYS A 6 24.76 -18.93 3.81
C LYS A 6 23.52 -18.25 3.24
N ARG A 7 22.42 -18.27 4.00
CA ARG A 7 21.18 -17.62 3.56
C ARG A 7 21.41 -16.13 3.29
N THR A 8 20.74 -15.61 2.30
CA THR A 8 20.88 -14.23 1.84
C THR A 8 19.63 -13.42 2.17
N LEU A 9 19.80 -12.16 2.53
CA LEU A 9 18.74 -11.20 2.77
C LEU A 9 18.79 -10.10 1.70
N SER A 10 17.65 -9.75 1.13
CA SER A 10 17.53 -8.58 0.24
C SER A 10 16.88 -7.43 1.00
N LEU A 11 17.59 -6.34 1.17
CA LEU A 11 17.10 -5.12 1.80
C LEU A 11 16.74 -4.11 0.71
N ILE A 12 15.48 -3.70 0.64
CA ILE A 12 14.95 -2.85 -0.43
C ILE A 12 14.61 -1.47 0.14
N PHE A 13 15.10 -0.45 -0.53
CA PHE A 13 14.93 0.96 -0.20
C PHE A 13 14.40 1.69 -1.43
N SER A 14 13.18 2.24 -1.35
CA SER A 14 12.68 3.16 -2.35
C SER A 14 12.95 4.60 -1.92
N PHE A 15 13.45 5.44 -2.79
CA PHE A 15 13.80 6.81 -2.44
C PHE A 15 13.53 7.83 -3.55
N LEU A 16 13.35 9.08 -3.15
CA LEU A 16 13.23 10.25 -4.01
C LEU A 16 13.81 11.46 -3.29
N ASN A 17 14.95 11.97 -3.77
CA ASN A 17 15.63 13.16 -3.21
C ASN A 17 15.92 13.01 -1.70
N GLU A 18 16.78 12.06 -1.35
CA GLU A 18 17.18 11.76 0.03
C GLU A 18 18.72 11.89 0.21
N GLU A 19 19.36 12.87 -0.47
CA GLU A 19 20.81 13.07 -0.43
C GLU A 19 21.37 13.27 0.99
N GLU A 20 20.58 13.87 1.89
CA GLU A 20 20.98 14.14 3.28
C GLU A 20 20.96 12.90 4.18
N VAL A 21 20.28 11.83 3.76
CA VAL A 21 19.96 10.67 4.62
C VAL A 21 20.67 9.40 4.17
N LEU A 22 20.89 9.22 2.88
CA LEU A 22 21.35 7.96 2.29
C LEU A 22 22.67 7.45 2.88
N GLN A 23 23.63 8.33 3.16
CA GLN A 23 24.92 7.90 3.73
C GLN A 23 24.75 7.30 5.14
N GLU A 24 23.96 7.96 5.97
CA GLU A 24 23.69 7.48 7.34
C GLU A 24 22.84 6.19 7.32
N LEU A 25 21.88 6.10 6.39
CA LEU A 25 21.09 4.89 6.19
C LEU A 25 21.99 3.69 5.86
N ILE A 26 22.93 3.84 4.91
CA ILE A 26 23.86 2.77 4.54
C ILE A 26 24.69 2.35 5.75
N ASN A 27 25.27 3.30 6.47
CA ASN A 27 26.11 3.03 7.63
C ASN A 27 25.36 2.25 8.74
N ARG A 28 24.13 2.67 9.07
CA ARG A 28 23.32 2.02 10.11
C ARG A 28 22.84 0.63 9.68
N VAL A 29 22.49 0.46 8.41
CA VAL A 29 22.08 -0.84 7.85
C VAL A 29 23.28 -1.81 7.88
N GLU A 30 24.46 -1.38 7.41
CA GLU A 30 25.68 -2.20 7.43
C GLU A 30 26.07 -2.61 8.86
N LYS A 31 25.95 -1.68 9.81
CA LYS A 31 26.15 -1.99 11.24
C LYS A 31 25.18 -3.05 11.74
N SER A 32 23.88 -2.89 11.47
CA SER A 32 22.87 -3.87 11.90
C SER A 32 23.08 -5.23 11.23
N MET A 33 23.50 -5.25 9.97
CA MET A 33 23.79 -6.50 9.25
C MET A 33 25.10 -7.17 9.70
N SER A 34 26.05 -6.44 10.28
CA SER A 34 27.27 -7.02 10.88
C SER A 34 26.99 -7.83 12.16
N GLU A 35 25.85 -7.60 12.80
CA GLU A 35 25.43 -8.31 14.02
C GLU A 35 24.76 -9.67 13.72
N VAL A 36 24.48 -9.98 12.46
CA VAL A 36 23.79 -11.21 12.04
C VAL A 36 24.65 -12.02 11.07
N ASN A 37 24.51 -13.34 11.12
CA ASN A 37 25.30 -14.24 10.29
C ASN A 37 24.58 -14.59 8.97
N TYR A 38 24.26 -13.57 8.17
CA TYR A 38 23.63 -13.69 6.85
C TYR A 38 24.43 -12.95 5.80
N ASP A 39 24.40 -13.43 4.55
CA ASP A 39 24.77 -12.61 3.42
C ASP A 39 23.63 -11.65 3.11
N TYR A 40 23.92 -10.53 2.45
CA TYR A 40 22.89 -9.57 2.11
C TYR A 40 23.23 -8.76 0.87
N GLU A 41 22.18 -8.25 0.24
CA GLU A 41 22.22 -7.24 -0.81
C GLU A 41 21.37 -6.03 -0.41
N LEU A 42 21.79 -4.85 -0.83
CA LEU A 42 21.10 -3.59 -0.63
C LEU A 42 20.58 -3.09 -1.98
N ILE A 43 19.27 -3.15 -2.20
CA ILE A 43 18.64 -2.75 -3.46
C ILE A 43 18.02 -1.37 -3.26
N PHE A 44 18.64 -0.37 -3.82
CA PHE A 44 18.14 1.00 -3.85
C PHE A 44 17.37 1.26 -5.14
N VAL A 45 16.10 1.64 -5.02
CA VAL A 45 15.23 1.94 -6.15
C VAL A 45 14.95 3.45 -6.20
N ASN A 46 15.55 4.09 -7.18
CA ASN A 46 15.48 5.54 -7.40
C ASN A 46 14.23 5.91 -8.20
N ASP A 47 13.31 6.65 -7.60
CA ASP A 47 12.08 7.15 -8.23
C ASP A 47 12.34 8.46 -9.03
N ALA A 48 13.40 8.47 -9.86
CA ALA A 48 13.86 9.61 -10.67
C ALA A 48 14.22 10.84 -9.81
N SER A 49 15.12 10.66 -8.85
CA SER A 49 15.67 11.77 -8.05
C SER A 49 16.44 12.78 -8.91
N THR A 50 16.36 14.04 -8.52
CA THR A 50 16.99 15.18 -9.20
C THR A 50 18.13 15.82 -8.41
N ASP A 51 18.38 15.32 -7.19
CA ASP A 51 19.46 15.73 -6.30
C ASP A 51 20.70 14.82 -6.43
N LYS A 52 21.61 14.88 -5.46
CA LYS A 52 22.85 14.07 -5.45
C LYS A 52 22.65 12.63 -4.95
N SER A 53 21.41 12.20 -4.66
CA SER A 53 21.14 10.86 -4.13
C SER A 53 21.76 9.75 -4.97
N LEU A 54 21.63 9.83 -6.29
CA LEU A 54 22.17 8.81 -7.20
C LEU A 54 23.70 8.76 -7.17
N SER A 55 24.38 9.92 -7.19
CA SER A 55 25.85 10.00 -7.15
C SER A 55 26.41 9.44 -5.83
N ILE A 56 25.73 9.70 -4.70
CA ILE A 56 26.10 9.15 -3.39
C ILE A 56 26.05 7.62 -3.42
N LEU A 57 24.98 7.04 -3.96
CA LEU A 57 24.85 5.58 -4.07
C LEU A 57 25.88 4.96 -5.01
N GLU A 58 26.19 5.60 -6.13
CA GLU A 58 27.21 5.16 -7.08
C GLU A 58 28.61 5.15 -6.45
N GLU A 59 28.93 6.16 -5.64
CA GLU A 59 30.18 6.20 -4.91
C GLU A 59 30.26 5.11 -3.84
N ASN A 60 29.21 4.93 -3.03
CA ASN A 60 29.16 3.87 -2.03
C ASN A 60 29.24 2.49 -2.69
N ARG A 61 28.65 2.30 -3.85
CA ARG A 61 28.71 1.03 -4.60
C ARG A 61 30.15 0.68 -5.03
N LYS A 62 31.01 1.63 -5.30
CA LYS A 62 32.44 1.36 -5.60
C LYS A 62 33.15 0.72 -4.39
N ARG A 63 32.74 1.04 -3.17
CA ARG A 63 33.30 0.51 -1.92
C ARG A 63 32.60 -0.75 -1.46
N ASN A 64 31.26 -0.87 -1.70
CA ASN A 64 30.47 -2.00 -1.30
C ASN A 64 29.66 -2.56 -2.48
N GLN A 65 30.12 -3.67 -3.06
CA GLN A 65 29.48 -4.34 -4.20
C GLN A 65 28.12 -4.97 -3.86
N ARG A 66 27.71 -5.03 -2.59
CA ARG A 66 26.36 -5.45 -2.17
C ARG A 66 25.30 -4.42 -2.51
N ILE A 67 25.69 -3.18 -2.77
CA ILE A 67 24.78 -2.12 -3.19
C ILE A 67 24.40 -2.32 -4.65
N LYS A 68 23.10 -2.43 -4.90
CA LYS A 68 22.48 -2.53 -6.22
C LYS A 68 21.55 -1.35 -6.42
N ILE A 69 21.52 -0.80 -7.62
CA ILE A 69 20.76 0.41 -7.93
C ILE A 69 19.83 0.13 -9.10
N ILE A 70 18.56 0.47 -8.95
CA ILE A 70 17.55 0.48 -10.02
C ILE A 70 17.11 1.92 -10.21
N ASN A 71 17.28 2.47 -11.41
CA ASN A 71 16.78 3.79 -11.77
C ASN A 71 15.50 3.67 -12.56
N MET A 72 14.46 4.35 -12.12
CA MET A 72 13.19 4.47 -12.85
C MET A 72 13.30 5.54 -13.94
N SER A 73 12.66 5.33 -15.10
CA SER A 73 12.67 6.28 -16.21
C SER A 73 11.96 7.60 -15.92
N ARG A 74 11.07 7.63 -14.95
CA ARG A 74 10.36 8.79 -14.42
C ARG A 74 9.86 8.50 -13.01
N ARG A 75 9.27 9.47 -12.35
CA ARG A 75 8.60 9.26 -11.07
C ARG A 75 7.35 8.38 -11.24
N PHE A 76 7.35 7.20 -10.63
CA PHE A 76 6.23 6.24 -10.58
C PHE A 76 5.58 6.17 -9.20
N GLY A 77 6.29 6.56 -8.13
CA GLY A 77 5.84 6.48 -6.74
C GLY A 77 6.36 5.24 -6.00
N ILE A 78 6.10 5.20 -4.70
CA ILE A 78 6.70 4.20 -3.79
C ILE A 78 6.33 2.77 -4.19
N THR A 79 5.04 2.48 -4.42
CA THR A 79 4.56 1.11 -4.70
C THR A 79 5.24 0.46 -5.91
N PRO A 80 5.32 1.09 -7.10
CA PRO A 80 6.05 0.54 -8.23
C PRO A 80 7.54 0.33 -7.96
N CYS A 81 8.18 1.24 -7.20
CA CYS A 81 9.58 1.11 -6.82
C CYS A 81 9.82 -0.11 -5.93
N VAL A 82 8.97 -0.32 -4.93
CA VAL A 82 9.05 -1.49 -4.06
C VAL A 82 8.84 -2.79 -4.83
N ILE A 83 7.86 -2.84 -5.72
CA ILE A 83 7.61 -4.03 -6.58
C ILE A 83 8.81 -4.29 -7.51
N ALA A 84 9.43 -3.25 -8.06
CA ALA A 84 10.66 -3.41 -8.84
C ALA A 84 11.79 -4.01 -8.00
N GLY A 85 11.98 -3.52 -6.77
CA GLY A 85 12.92 -4.09 -5.82
C GLY A 85 12.62 -5.56 -5.51
N TYR A 86 11.36 -5.90 -5.23
CA TYR A 86 10.92 -7.27 -4.97
C TYR A 86 11.21 -8.23 -6.13
N LYS A 87 10.94 -7.81 -7.38
CA LYS A 87 11.20 -8.63 -8.58
C LYS A 87 12.70 -8.89 -8.83
N HIS A 88 13.57 -8.00 -8.39
CA HIS A 88 15.02 -8.11 -8.58
C HIS A 88 15.76 -8.65 -7.35
N ALA A 89 15.09 -8.86 -6.25
CA ALA A 89 15.65 -9.43 -5.03
C ALA A 89 15.92 -10.93 -5.22
N VAL A 90 17.10 -11.41 -4.76
CA VAL A 90 17.49 -12.82 -4.85
C VAL A 90 17.57 -13.51 -3.49
N GLY A 91 17.46 -12.77 -2.39
CA GLY A 91 17.58 -13.31 -1.02
C GLY A 91 16.49 -14.30 -0.63
N ASP A 92 16.76 -15.14 0.36
CA ASP A 92 15.83 -16.10 0.97
C ASP A 92 14.70 -15.41 1.75
N ALA A 93 14.94 -14.18 2.18
CA ALA A 93 13.92 -13.27 2.68
C ALA A 93 14.22 -11.85 2.20
N VAL A 94 13.16 -11.04 2.13
CA VAL A 94 13.22 -9.67 1.66
C VAL A 94 12.68 -8.74 2.74
N VAL A 95 13.38 -7.64 2.98
CA VAL A 95 12.94 -6.57 3.86
C VAL A 95 12.76 -5.30 3.05
N HIS A 96 11.58 -4.71 3.10
CA HIS A 96 11.35 -3.35 2.60
C HIS A 96 11.37 -2.37 3.77
N MET A 97 12.11 -1.27 3.61
CA MET A 97 12.21 -0.19 4.58
C MET A 97 12.24 1.16 3.86
N ASP A 98 11.56 2.17 4.42
CA ASP A 98 11.63 3.54 3.93
C ASP A 98 13.03 4.14 4.13
N SER A 99 13.48 4.98 3.20
CA SER A 99 14.84 5.56 3.22
C SER A 99 15.01 6.75 4.17
N ASP A 100 13.97 7.21 4.86
CA ASP A 100 13.97 8.45 5.66
C ASP A 100 14.45 8.29 7.12
N LEU A 101 14.98 7.11 7.48
CA LEU A 101 15.44 6.74 8.82
C LEU A 101 14.42 6.91 9.95
N GLN A 102 13.14 7.06 9.64
CA GLN A 102 12.10 7.04 10.66
C GLN A 102 11.85 5.63 11.22
N ASP A 103 12.10 4.62 10.40
CA ASP A 103 12.06 3.22 10.80
C ASP A 103 13.51 2.76 11.06
N PRO A 104 13.89 2.46 12.34
CA PRO A 104 15.27 2.23 12.71
C PRO A 104 15.79 0.89 12.13
N PRO A 105 16.97 0.89 11.44
CA PRO A 105 17.58 -0.34 10.90
C PRO A 105 17.89 -1.39 11.95
N GLU A 106 18.08 -1.02 13.20
CA GLU A 106 18.37 -1.90 14.33
C GLU A 106 17.26 -2.94 14.60
N ILE A 107 16.07 -2.68 14.09
CA ILE A 107 14.93 -3.64 14.15
C ILE A 107 15.16 -4.86 13.26
N LEU A 108 16.06 -4.78 12.28
CA LEU A 108 16.35 -5.88 11.35
C LEU A 108 16.71 -7.17 12.11
N THR A 109 17.52 -7.09 13.16
CA THR A 109 17.91 -8.24 13.99
C THR A 109 16.71 -8.95 14.61
N LYS A 110 15.69 -8.19 15.05
CA LYS A 110 14.45 -8.73 15.61
C LYS A 110 13.56 -9.36 14.54
N LEU A 111 13.51 -8.78 13.33
CA LEU A 111 12.77 -9.33 12.20
C LEU A 111 13.37 -10.67 11.77
N ILE A 112 14.69 -10.74 11.63
CA ILE A 112 15.43 -11.93 11.24
C ILE A 112 15.18 -13.05 12.25
N LYS A 113 15.26 -12.76 13.55
CA LYS A 113 15.00 -13.74 14.61
C LYS A 113 13.60 -14.34 14.50
N LYS A 114 12.58 -13.52 14.18
CA LYS A 114 11.23 -14.03 13.98
C LYS A 114 11.10 -14.88 12.71
N TRP A 115 11.83 -14.54 11.66
CA TRP A 115 11.90 -15.37 10.46
C TRP A 115 12.57 -16.73 10.76
N GLU A 116 13.63 -16.76 11.55
CA GLU A 116 14.29 -17.99 12.03
C GLU A 116 13.35 -18.88 12.86
N GLU A 117 12.41 -18.28 13.61
CA GLU A 117 11.34 -19.00 14.32
C GLU A 117 10.28 -19.61 13.35
N GLY A 118 10.45 -19.46 12.02
CA GLY A 118 9.60 -20.03 10.99
C GLY A 118 8.38 -19.20 10.65
N TYR A 119 8.42 -17.88 10.87
CA TYR A 119 7.39 -16.97 10.36
C TYR A 119 7.74 -16.51 8.94
N ASP A 120 6.77 -16.58 8.03
CA ASP A 120 6.94 -16.18 6.64
C ASP A 120 6.78 -14.66 6.44
N VAL A 121 5.99 -14.00 7.28
CA VAL A 121 5.80 -12.55 7.26
C VAL A 121 5.96 -11.99 8.67
N VAL A 122 6.88 -11.05 8.82
CA VAL A 122 7.12 -10.35 10.08
C VAL A 122 6.78 -8.87 9.92
N HIS A 123 5.64 -8.47 10.44
CA HIS A 123 5.18 -7.09 10.40
C HIS A 123 5.85 -6.26 11.49
N THR A 124 6.14 -5.01 11.19
CA THR A 124 6.47 -4.02 12.21
C THR A 124 5.22 -3.25 12.62
N VAL A 125 5.06 -3.03 13.93
CA VAL A 125 3.94 -2.27 14.51
C VAL A 125 4.48 -1.13 15.36
N ARG A 126 4.06 0.09 15.03
CA ARG A 126 4.48 1.30 15.73
C ARG A 126 3.74 1.44 17.06
N THR A 127 4.46 1.50 18.18
CA THR A 127 3.88 1.60 19.53
C THR A 127 3.51 3.03 19.90
N LYS A 128 4.29 4.02 19.46
CA LYS A 128 4.05 5.45 19.72
C LYS A 128 4.28 6.28 18.48
N ARG A 129 3.46 7.30 18.29
CA ARG A 129 3.59 8.32 17.26
C ARG A 129 3.82 9.66 17.94
N LYS A 130 5.09 10.06 18.14
CA LYS A 130 5.42 11.36 18.70
C LYS A 130 5.05 12.46 17.67
N GLY A 131 4.22 13.44 18.10
CA GLY A 131 3.94 14.63 17.31
C GLY A 131 2.75 14.59 16.34
N GLU A 132 1.89 13.54 16.37
CA GLU A 132 0.67 13.54 15.55
C GLU A 132 -0.51 14.23 16.26
N ASN A 133 -1.28 15.02 15.49
CA ASN A 133 -2.49 15.69 15.97
C ASN A 133 -3.57 14.65 16.32
N PHE A 134 -4.21 14.81 17.48
CA PHE A 134 -5.27 13.93 18.00
C PHE A 134 -6.41 13.73 16.99
N PHE A 135 -6.85 14.78 16.31
CA PHE A 135 -7.91 14.73 15.30
C PHE A 135 -7.50 13.84 14.09
N LYS A 136 -6.24 13.96 13.63
CA LYS A 136 -5.71 13.10 12.56
C LYS A 136 -5.70 11.63 12.97
N MET A 137 -5.28 11.33 14.21
CA MET A 137 -5.29 9.98 14.75
C MET A 137 -6.70 9.39 14.80
N PHE A 138 -7.67 10.19 15.25
CA PHE A 138 -9.08 9.77 15.34
C PHE A 138 -9.66 9.44 13.96
N VAL A 139 -9.49 10.33 12.96
CA VAL A 139 -9.94 10.10 11.58
C VAL A 139 -9.26 8.88 10.96
N THR A 140 -7.95 8.74 11.17
CA THR A 140 -7.19 7.58 10.67
C THR A 140 -7.71 6.28 11.30
N LYS A 141 -7.98 6.26 12.60
CA LYS A 141 -8.52 5.09 13.32
C LYS A 141 -9.91 4.69 12.80
N ILE A 142 -10.78 5.66 12.53
CA ILE A 142 -12.09 5.40 11.93
C ILE A 142 -11.92 4.81 10.53
N ALA A 143 -11.05 5.42 9.69
CA ALA A 143 -10.79 4.92 8.35
C ALA A 143 -10.30 3.46 8.36
N TYR A 144 -9.34 3.12 9.23
CA TYR A 144 -8.86 1.74 9.38
C TYR A 144 -9.95 0.78 9.90
N LYS A 145 -10.81 1.23 10.82
CA LYS A 145 -11.95 0.42 11.28
C LYS A 145 -12.94 0.13 10.15
N ILE A 146 -13.25 1.13 9.31
CA ILE A 146 -14.11 0.94 8.15
C ILE A 146 -13.47 -0.06 7.17
N ILE A 147 -12.20 0.14 6.82
CA ILE A 147 -11.47 -0.79 5.93
C ILE A 147 -11.48 -2.20 6.53
N ALA A 148 -11.19 -2.36 7.81
CA ALA A 148 -11.18 -3.66 8.48
C ALA A 148 -12.56 -4.32 8.54
N ALA A 149 -13.64 -3.54 8.67
CA ALA A 149 -15.00 -4.05 8.70
C ALA A 149 -15.50 -4.54 7.33
N VAL A 150 -15.03 -3.90 6.24
CA VAL A 150 -15.48 -4.22 4.87
C VAL A 150 -14.48 -5.10 4.11
N SER A 151 -13.24 -5.21 4.59
CA SER A 151 -12.18 -6.00 3.97
C SER A 151 -12.31 -7.48 4.28
N SER A 152 -12.08 -8.33 3.28
CA SER A 152 -11.98 -9.79 3.45
C SER A 152 -10.71 -10.24 4.19
N ILE A 153 -9.75 -9.32 4.43
CA ILE A 153 -8.46 -9.59 5.06
C ILE A 153 -8.27 -8.76 6.34
N LYS A 154 -7.59 -9.36 7.33
CA LYS A 154 -7.23 -8.66 8.57
C LYS A 154 -5.96 -7.84 8.37
N ILE A 155 -6.10 -6.59 7.91
CA ILE A 155 -4.98 -5.66 7.85
C ILE A 155 -4.62 -5.23 9.27
N LEU A 156 -3.34 -5.37 9.64
CA LEU A 156 -2.85 -5.01 10.97
C LEU A 156 -2.87 -3.48 11.15
N GLU A 157 -3.60 -3.02 12.17
CA GLU A 157 -3.59 -1.60 12.57
C GLU A 157 -2.17 -1.16 12.96
N ASN A 158 -1.80 0.07 12.60
CA ASN A 158 -0.48 0.66 12.86
C ASN A 158 0.72 -0.08 12.25
N SER A 159 0.50 -1.07 11.38
CA SER A 159 1.57 -1.68 10.60
C SER A 159 2.04 -0.73 9.51
N GLY A 160 3.37 -0.56 9.41
CA GLY A 160 4.03 0.19 8.33
C GLY A 160 4.29 -0.68 7.10
N ASP A 161 5.00 -0.08 6.13
CA ASP A 161 5.50 -0.79 4.95
C ASP A 161 6.81 -1.52 5.27
N PHE A 162 7.50 -1.17 6.36
CA PHE A 162 8.65 -1.88 6.91
C PHE A 162 8.24 -3.27 7.42
N LYS A 163 8.74 -4.31 6.78
CA LYS A 163 8.43 -5.72 7.11
C LYS A 163 9.44 -6.67 6.46
N LEU A 164 9.57 -7.87 7.03
CA LEU A 164 10.30 -8.97 6.43
C LEU A 164 9.31 -9.97 5.82
N ILE A 165 9.61 -10.44 4.62
CA ILE A 165 8.80 -11.40 3.85
C ILE A 165 9.72 -12.51 3.38
N SER A 166 9.40 -13.79 3.68
CA SER A 166 10.15 -14.95 3.18
C SER A 166 10.07 -15.05 1.65
N ARG A 167 11.04 -15.70 1.00
CA ARG A 167 11.03 -15.94 -0.44
C ARG A 167 9.72 -16.58 -0.90
N LYS A 168 9.26 -17.59 -0.19
CA LYS A 168 8.01 -18.29 -0.48
C LYS A 168 6.79 -17.35 -0.48
N ALA A 169 6.68 -16.49 0.52
CA ALA A 169 5.59 -15.52 0.60
C ALA A 169 5.72 -14.42 -0.47
N LEU A 170 6.96 -13.96 -0.74
CA LEU A 170 7.23 -12.99 -1.79
C LEU A 170 6.84 -13.48 -3.19
N GLU A 171 7.20 -14.70 -3.53
CA GLU A 171 6.84 -15.30 -4.83
C GLU A 171 5.32 -15.38 -5.01
N SER A 172 4.59 -15.68 -3.93
CA SER A 172 3.14 -15.67 -3.97
C SER A 172 2.57 -14.25 -4.14
N ILE A 173 3.17 -13.25 -3.49
CA ILE A 173 2.81 -11.84 -3.66
C ILE A 173 3.08 -11.36 -5.09
N LEU A 174 4.21 -11.74 -5.67
CA LEU A 174 4.58 -11.33 -7.04
C LEU A 174 3.69 -11.95 -8.13
N LYS A 175 3.01 -13.06 -7.82
CA LYS A 175 2.00 -13.65 -8.71
C LYS A 175 0.67 -12.88 -8.71
N LEU A 176 0.44 -12.02 -7.69
CA LEU A 176 -0.73 -11.14 -7.64
C LEU A 176 -0.46 -9.95 -8.57
N ASP A 177 -0.94 -10.04 -9.79
CA ASP A 177 -0.67 -9.01 -10.81
C ASP A 177 -1.67 -7.85 -10.73
N GLU A 178 -1.83 -7.28 -9.54
CA GLU A 178 -2.66 -6.10 -9.32
C GLU A 178 -2.00 -4.84 -9.87
N ASP A 179 -2.73 -3.99 -10.60
CA ASP A 179 -2.18 -2.75 -11.17
C ASP A 179 -1.80 -1.73 -10.10
N GLU A 180 -2.62 -1.60 -9.07
CA GLU A 180 -2.39 -0.68 -7.95
C GLU A 180 -2.43 -1.44 -6.61
N PRO A 181 -1.44 -2.31 -6.34
CA PRO A 181 -1.47 -3.14 -5.14
C PRO A 181 -1.33 -2.31 -3.86
N LEU A 182 -2.12 -2.64 -2.85
CA LEU A 182 -1.92 -2.11 -1.51
C LEU A 182 -0.85 -2.93 -0.79
N LEU A 183 0.41 -2.44 -0.78
CA LEU A 183 1.57 -3.15 -0.22
C LEU A 183 1.35 -3.68 1.20
N ARG A 184 0.53 -2.99 2.01
CA ARG A 184 0.20 -3.41 3.38
C ARG A 184 -0.77 -4.59 3.42
N GLY A 185 -1.62 -4.72 2.41
CA GLY A 185 -2.62 -5.77 2.32
C GLY A 185 -2.11 -7.07 1.72
N LEU A 186 -1.19 -7.00 0.76
CA LEU A 186 -0.68 -8.17 0.05
C LEU A 186 -0.14 -9.28 0.97
N PRO A 187 0.71 -8.99 1.99
CA PRO A 187 1.18 -10.04 2.89
C PRO A 187 0.08 -10.64 3.75
N ALA A 188 -0.94 -9.86 4.11
CA ALA A 188 -2.09 -10.38 4.85
C ALA A 188 -2.96 -11.28 3.95
N TRP A 189 -3.08 -10.96 2.67
CA TRP A 189 -3.88 -11.71 1.71
C TRP A 189 -3.29 -13.09 1.40
N VAL A 190 -1.96 -13.21 1.27
CA VAL A 190 -1.32 -14.50 0.97
C VAL A 190 -1.38 -15.51 2.12
N GLY A 191 -1.71 -15.10 3.35
CA GLY A 191 -2.15 -15.99 4.43
C GLY A 191 -1.10 -16.88 5.07
N TYR A 192 0.18 -16.72 4.78
CA TYR A 192 1.26 -17.47 5.41
C TYR A 192 1.40 -17.18 6.91
N LYS A 193 2.27 -17.93 7.63
CA LYS A 193 2.50 -17.76 9.06
C LYS A 193 3.06 -16.37 9.36
N GLN A 194 2.31 -15.54 10.08
CA GLN A 194 2.60 -14.13 10.30
C GLN A 194 2.80 -13.80 11.77
N THR A 195 3.66 -12.83 12.07
CA THR A 195 3.87 -12.31 13.42
C THR A 195 4.14 -10.80 13.40
N LYS A 196 4.32 -10.19 14.58
CA LYS A 196 4.54 -8.76 14.77
C LYS A 196 5.78 -8.51 15.58
N VAL A 197 6.50 -7.44 15.26
CA VAL A 197 7.55 -6.87 16.06
C VAL A 197 7.17 -5.42 16.36
N TYR A 198 7.16 -5.05 17.63
CA TYR A 198 6.82 -3.71 18.07
C TYR A 198 8.08 -2.84 18.16
N TYR A 199 7.95 -1.57 17.73
CA TYR A 199 9.03 -0.61 17.80
C TYR A 199 8.51 0.82 18.00
N GLU A 200 9.37 1.71 18.47
CA GLU A 200 9.10 3.15 18.51
C GLU A 200 9.65 3.78 17.23
N ARG A 201 8.84 4.60 16.59
CA ARG A 201 9.23 5.32 15.38
C ARG A 201 9.99 6.58 15.77
N ASP A 202 11.18 6.75 15.19
CA ASP A 202 12.00 7.93 15.40
C ASP A 202 11.43 9.17 14.66
N ALA A 203 11.86 10.35 15.08
CA ALA A 203 11.65 11.55 14.29
C ALA A 203 12.48 11.46 12.99
N ARG A 204 12.03 12.10 11.90
CA ARG A 204 12.78 12.13 10.66
C ARG A 204 14.16 12.70 10.91
N PHE A 205 15.21 12.01 10.43
CA PHE A 205 16.60 12.38 10.65
C PHE A 205 16.95 13.68 9.95
N ALA A 206 16.59 13.82 8.66
CA ALA A 206 16.79 15.02 7.83
C ALA A 206 15.81 15.02 6.65
N GLY A 207 15.85 16.07 5.82
CA GLY A 207 15.05 16.21 4.60
C GLY A 207 13.64 16.75 4.82
N LYS A 208 12.97 17.14 3.72
CA LYS A 208 11.61 17.70 3.72
C LYS A 208 10.55 16.63 3.48
N SER A 209 9.42 16.71 4.19
CA SER A 209 8.27 15.88 3.89
C SER A 209 7.71 16.22 2.50
N HIS A 210 7.74 15.27 1.57
CA HIS A 210 7.20 15.45 0.22
C HIS A 210 5.66 15.42 0.16
N VAL A 211 4.97 15.37 1.30
CA VAL A 211 3.51 15.28 1.38
C VAL A 211 2.94 16.41 2.25
N PRO A 212 2.45 17.53 1.66
CA PRO A 212 1.70 18.53 2.40
C PRO A 212 0.39 17.91 2.92
N PHE A 213 0.14 18.03 4.23
CA PHE A 213 -0.93 17.33 4.92
C PHE A 213 -2.35 17.74 4.48
N LEU A 214 -2.59 19.03 4.20
CA LEU A 214 -3.93 19.55 3.87
C LEU A 214 -4.27 19.57 2.37
N SER A 215 -3.29 19.51 1.48
CA SER A 215 -3.50 19.63 0.03
C SER A 215 -3.34 18.31 -0.73
N SER A 216 -3.00 17.21 -0.05
CA SER A 216 -2.69 15.96 -0.72
C SER A 216 -3.94 15.09 -0.94
N SER A 217 -4.22 14.77 -2.20
CA SER A 217 -5.22 13.74 -2.57
C SER A 217 -4.78 12.32 -2.18
N LYS A 218 -3.54 12.13 -1.69
CA LYS A 218 -2.96 10.82 -1.36
C LYS A 218 -3.74 10.06 -0.28
N PRO A 219 -4.08 10.63 0.90
CA PRO A 219 -4.84 9.89 1.92
C PRO A 219 -6.21 9.43 1.42
N ARG A 220 -6.89 10.25 0.60
CA ARG A 220 -8.18 9.90 -0.01
C ARG A 220 -8.03 8.75 -1.01
N LYS A 221 -7.01 8.79 -1.86
CA LYS A 221 -6.72 7.71 -2.82
C LYS A 221 -6.37 6.42 -2.11
N GLU A 222 -5.53 6.46 -1.08
CA GLU A 222 -5.19 5.28 -0.26
C GLU A 222 -6.42 4.70 0.46
N PHE A 223 -7.31 5.54 0.97
CA PHE A 223 -8.55 5.10 1.60
C PHE A 223 -9.48 4.41 0.60
N ILE A 224 -9.71 5.03 -0.57
CA ILE A 224 -10.52 4.43 -1.66
C ILE A 224 -9.89 3.11 -2.08
N ARG A 225 -8.59 3.08 -2.35
CA ARG A 225 -7.85 1.86 -2.73
C ARG A 225 -7.97 0.77 -1.67
N GLY A 226 -7.84 1.11 -0.38
CA GLY A 226 -7.98 0.15 0.72
C GLY A 226 -9.36 -0.50 0.79
N ILE A 227 -10.42 0.23 0.43
CA ILE A 227 -11.79 -0.31 0.37
C ILE A 227 -11.99 -1.12 -0.91
N THR A 228 -11.65 -0.56 -2.07
CA THR A 228 -11.99 -1.15 -3.37
C THR A 228 -11.15 -2.36 -3.73
N SER A 229 -9.87 -2.43 -3.31
CA SER A 229 -9.00 -3.58 -3.61
C SER A 229 -9.38 -4.85 -2.82
N PHE A 230 -9.98 -4.70 -1.62
CA PHE A 230 -10.27 -5.87 -0.77
C PHE A 230 -11.73 -6.02 -0.40
N SER A 231 -12.63 -5.27 -1.06
CA SER A 231 -14.06 -5.32 -0.72
C SER A 231 -14.96 -4.93 -1.89
N SER A 232 -16.04 -5.70 -2.06
CA SER A 232 -17.17 -5.37 -2.95
C SER A 232 -18.31 -4.68 -2.17
N VAL A 233 -18.15 -4.44 -0.87
CA VAL A 233 -19.21 -3.88 0.00
C VAL A 233 -19.79 -2.57 -0.54
N PRO A 234 -19.01 -1.61 -1.09
CA PRO A 234 -19.59 -0.39 -1.65
C PRO A 234 -20.58 -0.64 -2.79
N LEU A 235 -20.36 -1.68 -3.62
CA LEU A 235 -21.31 -2.08 -4.67
C LEU A 235 -22.60 -2.62 -4.08
N TYR A 236 -22.51 -3.45 -3.04
CA TYR A 236 -23.68 -3.98 -2.33
C TYR A 236 -24.46 -2.87 -1.59
N ILE A 237 -23.79 -1.88 -1.03
CA ILE A 237 -24.45 -0.73 -0.39
C ILE A 237 -25.34 -0.01 -1.44
N SER A 238 -24.84 0.25 -2.63
CA SER A 238 -25.65 0.90 -3.69
C SER A 238 -26.85 0.05 -4.09
N LEU A 239 -26.66 -1.28 -4.17
CA LEU A 239 -27.73 -2.23 -4.47
C LEU A 239 -28.83 -2.22 -3.38
N TYR A 240 -28.43 -2.34 -2.11
CA TYR A 240 -29.37 -2.34 -0.98
C TYR A 240 -30.11 -1.02 -0.82
N LEU A 241 -29.44 0.11 -1.03
CA LEU A 241 -30.07 1.44 -1.03
C LEU A 241 -31.09 1.55 -2.16
N GLY A 242 -30.76 1.11 -3.37
CA GLY A 242 -31.68 1.08 -4.49
C GLY A 242 -32.92 0.22 -4.21
N PHE A 243 -32.71 -0.98 -3.64
CA PHE A 243 -33.81 -1.87 -3.25
C PHE A 243 -34.70 -1.25 -2.17
N LEU A 244 -34.12 -0.67 -1.12
CA LEU A 244 -34.86 -0.03 -0.02
C LEU A 244 -35.73 1.13 -0.51
N VAL A 245 -35.16 1.99 -1.37
CA VAL A 245 -35.91 3.11 -1.97
C VAL A 245 -37.02 2.63 -2.87
N SER A 246 -36.77 1.62 -3.74
CA SER A 246 -37.77 1.04 -4.61
C SER A 246 -38.92 0.40 -3.81
N PHE A 247 -38.60 -0.36 -2.77
CA PHE A 247 -39.59 -0.97 -1.90
C PHE A 247 -40.41 0.08 -1.13
N GLY A 248 -39.73 1.11 -0.57
CA GLY A 248 -40.41 2.22 0.07
C GLY A 248 -41.34 3.00 -0.88
N SER A 249 -40.94 3.19 -2.13
CA SER A 249 -41.76 3.82 -3.16
C SER A 249 -43.04 3.03 -3.50
N ILE A 250 -42.93 1.68 -3.52
CA ILE A 250 -44.10 0.83 -3.72
C ILE A 250 -45.08 0.97 -2.56
N ILE A 251 -44.60 0.94 -1.33
CA ILE A 251 -45.40 1.11 -0.11
C ILE A 251 -46.10 2.50 -0.15
N TYR A 252 -45.35 3.54 -0.50
CA TYR A 252 -45.87 4.90 -0.59
C TYR A 252 -46.92 5.02 -1.69
N MET A 253 -46.71 4.38 -2.84
CA MET A 253 -47.70 4.31 -3.93
C MET A 253 -49.01 3.65 -3.47
N LEU A 254 -48.93 2.53 -2.79
CA LEU A 254 -50.10 1.82 -2.22
C LEU A 254 -50.84 2.71 -1.20
N TYR A 255 -50.09 3.41 -0.33
CA TYR A 255 -50.65 4.35 0.63
C TYR A 255 -51.47 5.47 -0.08
N ILE A 256 -50.90 6.08 -1.13
CA ILE A 256 -51.59 7.11 -1.91
C ILE A 256 -52.92 6.56 -2.55
N ILE A 257 -52.86 5.34 -3.12
CA ILE A 257 -54.05 4.72 -3.73
C ILE A 257 -55.16 4.54 -2.69
N VAL A 258 -54.81 4.02 -1.49
CA VAL A 258 -55.78 3.84 -0.41
C VAL A 258 -56.33 5.19 0.08
N GLN A 259 -55.49 6.19 0.26
CA GLN A 259 -55.94 7.54 0.67
C GLN A 259 -56.90 8.17 -0.34
N LYS A 260 -56.62 8.05 -1.63
CA LYS A 260 -57.46 8.56 -2.67
C LYS A 260 -58.80 7.81 -2.73
N GLN A 261 -58.81 6.49 -2.62
CA GLN A 261 -59.99 5.64 -2.76
C GLN A 261 -60.96 5.77 -1.57
N PHE A 262 -60.42 5.86 -0.35
CA PHE A 262 -61.23 5.78 0.88
C PHE A 262 -61.42 7.13 1.58
N PHE A 263 -60.55 8.10 1.37
CA PHE A 263 -60.55 9.38 2.12
C PHE A 263 -60.75 10.64 1.26
N GLY A 264 -60.82 10.50 -0.08
CA GLY A 264 -61.11 11.62 -1.00
C GLY A 264 -60.14 12.79 -0.94
N MET A 265 -58.92 12.59 -0.45
CA MET A 265 -57.91 13.65 -0.29
C MET A 265 -57.40 14.13 -1.65
N GLN A 266 -57.52 15.42 -1.92
CA GLN A 266 -56.85 16.11 -3.02
C GLN A 266 -55.51 16.66 -2.49
N ASN A 267 -54.43 16.00 -2.79
CA ASN A 267 -53.11 16.48 -2.41
C ASN A 267 -52.53 17.42 -3.46
N THR A 268 -52.09 18.59 -3.05
CA THR A 268 -51.35 19.55 -3.87
C THR A 268 -49.88 19.16 -3.90
N GLU A 269 -49.50 18.31 -4.86
CA GLU A 269 -48.34 17.42 -4.65
C GLU A 269 -47.10 17.74 -5.49
N TRP A 270 -47.05 18.91 -6.11
CA TRP A 270 -45.90 19.31 -6.92
C TRP A 270 -44.57 19.27 -6.16
N SER A 271 -44.54 19.76 -4.90
CA SER A 271 -43.33 19.79 -4.08
C SER A 271 -42.85 18.38 -3.67
N SER A 272 -43.81 17.50 -3.34
CA SER A 272 -43.48 16.10 -2.95
C SER A 272 -42.91 15.33 -4.16
N LEU A 273 -43.48 15.53 -5.34
CA LEU A 273 -43.00 14.92 -6.59
C LEU A 273 -41.57 15.40 -6.91
N MET A 274 -41.32 16.71 -6.82
CA MET A 274 -40.00 17.28 -7.08
C MET A 274 -38.93 16.72 -6.12
N ILE A 275 -39.22 16.62 -4.82
CA ILE A 275 -38.31 16.02 -3.83
C ILE A 275 -38.05 14.56 -4.16
N ALA A 276 -39.09 13.78 -4.53
CA ALA A 276 -38.92 12.37 -4.89
C ALA A 276 -38.03 12.21 -6.13
N ILE A 277 -38.23 13.02 -7.17
CA ILE A 277 -37.41 13.00 -8.39
C ILE A 277 -35.94 13.36 -8.08
N LEU A 278 -35.70 14.41 -7.31
CA LEU A 278 -34.34 14.83 -6.94
C LEU A 278 -33.64 13.77 -6.08
N MET A 279 -34.36 13.16 -5.13
CA MET A 279 -33.82 12.10 -4.29
C MET A 279 -33.48 10.86 -5.11
N LEU A 280 -34.37 10.40 -5.98
CA LEU A 280 -34.12 9.26 -6.87
C LEU A 280 -32.97 9.56 -7.83
N GLY A 281 -32.94 10.73 -8.44
CA GLY A 281 -31.87 11.16 -9.33
C GLY A 281 -30.51 11.18 -8.61
N GLY A 282 -30.47 11.71 -7.39
CA GLY A 282 -29.28 11.72 -6.56
C GLY A 282 -28.77 10.32 -6.20
N LEU A 283 -29.67 9.41 -5.81
CA LEU A 283 -29.33 8.02 -5.51
C LEU A 283 -28.80 7.25 -6.74
N ILE A 284 -29.43 7.46 -7.89
CA ILE A 284 -28.97 6.86 -9.16
C ILE A 284 -27.57 7.37 -9.52
N LEU A 285 -27.34 8.68 -9.46
CA LEU A 285 -26.01 9.26 -9.70
C LEU A 285 -24.95 8.75 -8.73
N PHE A 286 -25.32 8.60 -7.46
CA PHE A 286 -24.42 8.02 -6.44
C PHE A 286 -24.06 6.56 -6.77
N ALA A 287 -25.05 5.74 -7.12
CA ALA A 287 -24.83 4.34 -7.50
C ALA A 287 -23.95 4.21 -8.75
N ILE A 288 -24.23 5.01 -9.78
CA ILE A 288 -23.41 5.09 -11.01
C ILE A 288 -21.99 5.56 -10.68
N GLY A 289 -21.84 6.52 -9.78
CA GLY A 289 -20.53 6.99 -9.32
C GLY A 289 -19.68 5.88 -8.69
N ILE A 290 -20.27 5.06 -7.82
CA ILE A 290 -19.59 3.89 -7.24
C ILE A 290 -19.20 2.90 -8.34
N GLN A 291 -20.13 2.53 -9.22
CA GLN A 291 -19.84 1.63 -10.34
C GLN A 291 -18.74 2.20 -11.25
N GLY A 292 -18.74 3.52 -11.50
CA GLY A 292 -17.70 4.20 -12.26
C GLY A 292 -16.30 4.04 -11.66
N ILE A 293 -16.16 4.05 -10.34
CA ILE A 293 -14.87 3.80 -9.67
C ILE A 293 -14.36 2.39 -9.99
N TYR A 294 -15.19 1.35 -9.83
CA TYR A 294 -14.81 -0.02 -10.12
C TYR A 294 -14.56 -0.26 -11.61
N LEU A 295 -15.40 0.30 -12.48
CA LEU A 295 -15.20 0.23 -13.93
C LEU A 295 -13.88 0.93 -14.35
N GLY A 296 -13.53 2.03 -13.70
CA GLY A 296 -12.26 2.71 -13.90
C GLY A 296 -11.05 1.82 -13.53
N MET A 297 -11.15 1.04 -12.45
CA MET A 297 -10.10 0.06 -12.08
C MET A 297 -9.98 -1.05 -13.12
N VAL A 298 -11.10 -1.63 -13.55
CA VAL A 298 -11.13 -2.65 -14.61
C VAL A 298 -10.53 -2.09 -15.91
N HIS A 299 -10.90 -0.86 -16.28
CA HIS A 299 -10.36 -0.20 -17.47
C HIS A 299 -8.82 0.01 -17.38
N GLN A 300 -8.30 0.33 -16.21
CA GLN A 300 -6.84 0.43 -16.01
C GLN A 300 -6.17 -0.93 -16.20
N SER A 301 -6.69 -1.99 -15.58
CA SER A 301 -6.15 -3.34 -15.68
C SER A 301 -6.16 -3.87 -17.11
N LEU A 302 -7.21 -3.56 -17.90
CA LEU A 302 -7.29 -3.96 -19.30
C LEU A 302 -6.26 -3.28 -20.22
N LYS A 303 -5.70 -2.12 -19.82
CA LYS A 303 -4.66 -1.44 -20.61
C LYS A 303 -3.34 -2.19 -20.64
N ASN A 304 -3.13 -3.10 -19.71
CA ASN A 304 -1.93 -3.91 -19.58
C ASN A 304 -0.62 -3.11 -19.67
N ARG A 305 -0.62 -1.88 -19.15
CA ARG A 305 0.56 -1.01 -19.15
C ARG A 305 1.53 -1.48 -18.07
N PRO A 306 2.86 -1.50 -18.36
CA PRO A 306 3.83 -1.84 -17.32
C PRO A 306 3.71 -0.88 -16.13
N LYS A 307 3.68 -1.43 -14.92
CA LYS A 307 3.54 -0.69 -13.65
C LYS A 307 4.68 0.31 -13.43
N TYR A 308 5.83 0.04 -14.02
CA TYR A 308 7.02 0.88 -14.01
C TYR A 308 7.90 0.57 -15.22
N ILE A 309 8.81 1.49 -15.53
CA ILE A 309 9.84 1.34 -16.56
C ILE A 309 11.17 1.60 -15.90
N ILE A 310 12.10 0.65 -16.02
CA ILE A 310 13.47 0.78 -15.54
C ILE A 310 14.30 1.43 -16.64
N GLU A 311 14.96 2.53 -16.33
CA GLU A 311 15.92 3.21 -17.22
C GLU A 311 17.27 2.50 -17.19
N SER A 312 17.76 2.17 -15.99
CA SER A 312 19.04 1.50 -15.84
C SER A 312 19.13 0.68 -14.56
N LYS A 313 20.00 -0.35 -14.59
CA LYS A 313 20.31 -1.18 -13.41
C LYS A 313 21.82 -1.27 -13.24
N LYS A 314 22.30 -1.16 -11.98
CA LYS A 314 23.72 -1.32 -11.62
C LYS A 314 23.88 -2.35 -10.51
N GLY A 315 24.83 -3.26 -10.67
CA GLY A 315 25.17 -4.28 -9.65
C GLY A 315 24.37 -5.58 -9.76
N PHE A 316 23.55 -5.74 -10.76
CA PHE A 316 22.88 -7.00 -11.06
C PHE A 316 23.71 -7.82 -12.06
N THR A 317 23.85 -9.12 -11.85
CA THR A 317 24.42 -10.04 -12.83
C THR A 317 23.48 -10.06 -14.05
N ASN A 318 24.02 -9.83 -15.23
CA ASN A 318 23.25 -9.94 -16.48
C ASN A 318 22.87 -11.41 -16.71
N ASN A 319 21.81 -11.89 -16.08
CA ASN A 319 21.08 -12.99 -16.66
C ASN A 319 20.21 -12.38 -17.76
N THR A 320 20.70 -12.42 -18.99
CA THR A 320 19.93 -12.16 -20.20
C THR A 320 18.83 -13.20 -20.32
N THR A 321 17.72 -12.96 -19.65
CA THR A 321 16.42 -13.46 -20.10
C THR A 321 15.75 -12.29 -20.79
N ASN A 322 15.77 -12.33 -22.13
CA ASN A 322 14.94 -11.52 -23.00
C ASN A 322 13.49 -11.77 -22.60
N GLU A 323 12.92 -10.85 -21.83
CA GLU A 323 11.45 -10.71 -21.75
C GLU A 323 11.09 -9.54 -22.67
N ASN A 324 10.75 -9.91 -23.93
CA ASN A 324 10.00 -9.06 -24.86
C ASN A 324 8.55 -8.87 -24.36
#